data_1a78f354b7be9722d0540eee22fd579e
#
_entry.id   1a78f354b7be9722d0540eee22fd579e
#
_cell.length_a   1.000
_cell.length_b   1.000
_cell.length_c   1.000
_cell.angle_alpha   90.00
_cell.angle_beta   90.00
_cell.angle_gamma   90.00
#
_symmetry.space_group_name_H-M   'P 1'
#
loop_
_entity.id
_entity.type
_entity.pdbx_description
1 polymer ?
#
loop_
_entity_poly.entity_id
_entity_poly.type
_entity_poly.pdbx_seq_one_letter_code
_entity_poly.pdbx_strand_id
1 'polypeptide(L)'
;QLHALEPDIGYRIDHHDVLVKPPMVAVTELEPGDAFMVGGVSVTTAATEHAPVRPTIGFRLEHDGRTAALVGDTIPCDGVDELARDADVYVQTAIRRDIVEMIPNEMMQDILDYHSGVVEAAQTAARVGAKRLALTHMVPAPTAEQYPEWVALAAEHYAGEVIIGDDLTTITI
;
A
#
# COMPACT_ATOMS: atom_id res chain seq x y z
N GLN A 1 -2.42 21.61 -4.48
CA GLN A 1 -2.47 20.91 -5.81
C GLN A 1 -3.76 21.19 -6.56
N LEU A 2 -4.95 21.19 -5.91
CA LEU A 2 -6.24 21.50 -6.59
C LEU A 2 -6.27 22.89 -7.23
N HIS A 3 -5.71 23.91 -6.56
CA HIS A 3 -5.60 25.27 -7.14
C HIS A 3 -4.77 25.33 -8.43
N ALA A 4 -3.81 24.41 -8.61
CA ALA A 4 -3.04 24.35 -9.85
C ALA A 4 -3.87 23.91 -11.07
N LEU A 5 -5.01 23.27 -10.86
CA LEU A 5 -5.93 22.82 -11.90
C LEU A 5 -7.06 23.82 -12.21
N GLU A 6 -7.22 24.88 -11.41
CA GLU A 6 -8.27 25.88 -11.60
C GLU A 6 -8.30 26.51 -13.01
N PRO A 7 -7.16 26.86 -13.63
CA PRO A 7 -7.17 27.39 -15.00
C PRO A 7 -7.70 26.39 -16.03
N ASP A 8 -7.33 25.11 -15.92
CA ASP A 8 -7.80 24.05 -16.83
C ASP A 8 -9.28 23.76 -16.62
N ILE A 9 -9.73 23.70 -15.37
CA ILE A 9 -11.13 23.50 -15.01
C ILE A 9 -11.98 24.67 -15.54
N GLY A 10 -11.54 25.92 -15.34
CA GLY A 10 -12.22 27.12 -15.83
C GLY A 10 -12.35 27.10 -17.36
N TYR A 11 -11.28 26.81 -18.07
CA TYR A 11 -11.28 26.68 -19.52
C TYR A 11 -12.28 25.62 -20.01
N ARG A 12 -12.35 24.47 -19.35
CA ARG A 12 -13.30 23.40 -19.73
C ARG A 12 -14.76 23.77 -19.48
N ILE A 13 -15.02 24.45 -18.36
CA ILE A 13 -16.37 24.95 -18.04
C ILE A 13 -16.85 25.98 -19.08
N ASP A 14 -15.95 26.90 -19.48
CA ASP A 14 -16.27 27.96 -20.44
C ASP A 14 -16.45 27.43 -21.88
N HIS A 15 -15.82 26.30 -22.23
CA HIS A 15 -15.82 25.74 -23.58
C HIS A 15 -16.78 24.57 -23.80
N HIS A 16 -17.31 23.98 -22.74
CA HIS A 16 -18.15 22.80 -22.86
C HIS A 16 -19.47 22.98 -22.11
N ASP A 17 -20.57 23.00 -22.83
CA ASP A 17 -21.95 23.12 -22.30
C ASP A 17 -22.35 21.99 -21.33
N VAL A 18 -21.55 20.91 -21.26
CA VAL A 18 -21.79 19.78 -20.38
C VAL A 18 -21.18 19.91 -18.95
N LEU A 19 -20.25 20.86 -18.74
CA LEU A 19 -19.66 21.14 -17.45
C LEU A 19 -20.24 22.42 -16.85
N VAL A 20 -21.40 22.31 -16.20
CA VAL A 20 -22.12 23.45 -15.62
C VAL A 20 -21.51 23.94 -14.30
N LYS A 21 -20.68 23.11 -13.64
CA LYS A 21 -20.03 23.43 -12.37
C LYS A 21 -18.66 22.75 -12.27
N PRO A 22 -17.68 23.38 -11.61
CA PRO A 22 -16.42 22.71 -11.32
C PRO A 22 -16.67 21.46 -10.48
N PRO A 23 -15.86 20.40 -10.66
CA PRO A 23 -15.92 19.25 -9.78
C PRO A 23 -15.68 19.69 -8.33
N MET A 24 -16.63 19.38 -7.45
CA MET A 24 -16.50 19.68 -6.02
C MET A 24 -15.73 18.54 -5.34
N VAL A 25 -14.62 18.89 -4.72
CA VAL A 25 -13.81 17.95 -3.93
C VAL A 25 -13.83 18.42 -2.48
N ALA A 26 -14.32 17.58 -1.59
CA ALA A 26 -14.16 17.76 -0.16
C ALA A 26 -12.88 17.00 0.28
N VAL A 27 -11.94 17.74 0.84
CA VAL A 27 -10.66 17.17 1.32
C VAL A 27 -10.71 17.11 2.84
N THR A 28 -10.37 15.94 3.39
CA THR A 28 -10.11 15.76 4.82
C THR A 28 -8.66 15.31 4.97
N GLU A 29 -7.88 16.05 5.72
CA GLU A 29 -6.53 15.65 6.11
C GLU A 29 -6.63 14.67 7.28
N LEU A 30 -5.77 13.64 7.26
CA LEU A 30 -5.76 12.58 8.25
C LEU A 30 -4.40 12.54 8.96
N GLU A 31 -4.44 12.24 10.25
CA GLU A 31 -3.27 12.02 11.09
C GLU A 31 -3.21 10.55 11.53
N PRO A 32 -2.04 10.04 11.95
CA PRO A 32 -1.94 8.73 12.59
C PRO A 32 -2.85 8.64 13.83
N GLY A 33 -3.65 7.58 13.91
CA GLY A 33 -4.63 7.37 15.00
C GLY A 33 -6.04 7.88 14.69
N ASP A 34 -6.25 8.52 13.54
CA ASP A 34 -7.60 8.90 13.12
C ASP A 34 -8.46 7.68 12.81
N ALA A 35 -9.76 7.81 13.09
CA ALA A 35 -10.77 6.80 12.78
C ALA A 35 -12.01 7.45 12.19
N PHE A 36 -12.56 6.84 11.13
CA PHE A 36 -13.76 7.33 10.46
C PHE A 36 -14.53 6.19 9.78
N MET A 37 -15.74 6.50 9.31
CA MET A 37 -16.62 5.54 8.63
C MET A 37 -16.86 5.95 7.19
N VAL A 38 -16.76 5.01 6.25
CA VAL A 38 -17.14 5.20 4.85
C VAL A 38 -17.99 4.03 4.39
N GLY A 39 -19.25 4.29 4.01
CA GLY A 39 -20.13 3.25 3.46
C GLY A 39 -20.29 2.00 4.33
N GLY A 40 -20.24 2.15 5.67
CA GLY A 40 -20.31 1.03 6.60
C GLY A 40 -18.96 0.37 6.92
N VAL A 41 -17.89 0.77 6.23
CA VAL A 41 -16.51 0.33 6.54
C VAL A 41 -15.92 1.23 7.61
N SER A 42 -15.43 0.66 8.71
CA SER A 42 -14.61 1.37 9.71
C SER A 42 -13.18 1.45 9.18
N VAL A 43 -12.60 2.64 9.22
CA VAL A 43 -11.23 2.88 8.80
C VAL A 43 -10.46 3.49 9.95
N THR A 44 -9.31 2.92 10.28
CA THR A 44 -8.35 3.49 11.24
C THR A 44 -7.00 3.67 10.58
N THR A 45 -6.24 4.67 11.04
CA THR A 45 -4.91 5.00 10.52
C THR A 45 -3.84 4.79 11.57
N ALA A 46 -2.65 4.41 11.14
CA ALA A 46 -1.45 4.44 11.98
C ALA A 46 -0.25 4.97 11.18
N ALA A 47 0.76 5.48 11.88
CA ALA A 47 1.99 5.95 11.25
C ALA A 47 2.73 4.80 10.57
N THR A 48 3.21 5.04 9.36
CA THR A 48 4.17 4.17 8.67
C THR A 48 5.52 4.88 8.55
N GLU A 49 6.56 4.16 8.14
CA GLU A 49 7.92 4.70 8.07
C GLU A 49 8.46 4.60 6.64
N HIS A 50 8.55 5.75 5.98
CA HIS A 50 9.00 5.86 4.59
C HIS A 50 9.90 7.10 4.40
N ALA A 51 10.89 7.27 5.28
CA ALA A 51 11.83 8.39 5.19
C ALA A 51 12.55 8.41 3.83
N PRO A 52 12.76 9.58 3.22
CA PRO A 52 12.55 10.93 3.77
C PRO A 52 11.13 11.48 3.66
N VAL A 53 10.18 10.74 3.07
CA VAL A 53 8.78 11.18 2.98
C VAL A 53 8.12 11.01 4.35
N ARG A 54 7.66 12.12 4.93
CA ARG A 54 7.00 12.16 6.24
C ARG A 54 6.02 13.32 6.32
N PRO A 55 4.88 13.17 7.01
CA PRO A 55 4.37 11.92 7.59
C PRO A 55 3.84 10.96 6.52
N THR A 56 3.82 9.66 6.83
CA THR A 56 3.13 8.62 6.05
C THR A 56 2.20 7.84 6.96
N ILE A 57 1.08 7.38 6.42
CA ILE A 57 0.06 6.63 7.14
C ILE A 57 -0.35 5.39 6.34
N GLY A 58 -0.68 4.32 7.06
CA GLY A 58 -1.38 3.17 6.54
C GLY A 58 -2.82 3.14 7.06
N PHE A 59 -3.60 2.21 6.55
CA PHE A 59 -5.02 2.06 6.82
C PHE A 59 -5.37 0.64 7.24
N ARG A 60 -6.22 0.52 8.27
CA ARG A 60 -6.93 -0.70 8.60
C ARG A 60 -8.41 -0.50 8.29
N LEU A 61 -8.98 -1.39 7.49
CA LEU A 61 -10.37 -1.38 7.09
C LEU A 61 -11.10 -2.57 7.74
N GLU A 62 -12.25 -2.32 8.35
CA GLU A 62 -13.05 -3.35 8.98
C GLU A 62 -14.52 -3.25 8.54
N HIS A 63 -15.09 -4.38 8.14
CA HIS A 63 -16.48 -4.50 7.75
C HIS A 63 -16.97 -5.93 7.99
N ASP A 64 -18.11 -6.09 8.66
CA ASP A 64 -18.74 -7.38 8.96
C ASP A 64 -17.77 -8.44 9.53
N GLY A 65 -16.88 -8.02 10.42
CA GLY A 65 -15.89 -8.90 11.05
C GLY A 65 -14.73 -9.32 10.13
N ARG A 66 -14.60 -8.71 8.96
CA ARG A 66 -13.48 -8.86 8.03
C ARG A 66 -12.54 -7.68 8.12
N THR A 67 -11.27 -7.94 7.91
CA THR A 67 -10.21 -6.94 8.07
C THR A 67 -9.22 -6.95 6.92
N ALA A 68 -8.95 -5.76 6.37
CA ALA A 68 -7.85 -5.53 5.44
C ALA A 68 -6.92 -4.43 5.97
N ALA A 69 -5.61 -4.65 5.90
CA ALA A 69 -4.59 -3.65 6.19
C ALA A 69 -3.88 -3.25 4.90
N LEU A 70 -3.80 -1.94 4.64
CA LEU A 70 -3.16 -1.34 3.47
C LEU A 70 -2.10 -0.36 3.98
N VAL A 71 -0.83 -0.69 3.88
CA VAL A 71 0.21 0.08 4.57
C VAL A 71 1.06 0.98 3.65
N GLY A 72 0.94 0.80 2.34
CA GLY A 72 1.72 1.58 1.37
C GLY A 72 3.22 1.29 1.42
N ASP A 73 4.02 2.25 0.98
CA ASP A 73 5.47 2.17 1.02
C ASP A 73 5.96 2.42 2.44
N THR A 74 6.66 1.44 3.01
CA THR A 74 7.15 1.49 4.39
C THR A 74 8.17 0.39 4.64
N ILE A 75 9.04 0.60 5.59
CA ILE A 75 9.79 -0.48 6.26
C ILE A 75 8.93 -1.06 7.39
N PRO A 76 9.27 -2.25 7.94
CA PRO A 76 8.61 -2.77 9.14
C PRO A 76 8.69 -1.77 10.30
N CYS A 77 7.53 -1.47 10.91
CA CYS A 77 7.43 -0.54 12.05
C CYS A 77 6.19 -0.86 12.90
N ASP A 78 6.11 -0.27 14.09
CA ASP A 78 5.03 -0.52 15.04
C ASP A 78 3.63 -0.24 14.45
N GLY A 79 3.50 0.82 13.63
CA GLY A 79 2.21 1.15 13.00
C GLY A 79 1.78 0.12 11.97
N VAL A 80 2.70 -0.49 11.24
CA VAL A 80 2.41 -1.63 10.34
C VAL A 80 1.91 -2.81 11.17
N ASP A 81 2.58 -3.13 12.28
CA ASP A 81 2.19 -4.22 13.17
C ASP A 81 0.80 -3.99 13.79
N GLU A 82 0.48 -2.75 14.15
CA GLU A 82 -0.84 -2.36 14.68
C GLU A 82 -1.93 -2.58 13.63
N LEU A 83 -1.75 -2.04 12.42
CA LEU A 83 -2.74 -2.12 11.35
C LEU A 83 -2.98 -3.55 10.87
N ALA A 84 -1.92 -4.34 10.71
CA ALA A 84 -1.97 -5.67 10.12
C ALA A 84 -2.27 -6.80 11.12
N ARG A 85 -2.37 -6.50 12.43
CA ARG A 85 -2.64 -7.50 13.46
C ARG A 85 -3.90 -8.31 13.16
N ASP A 86 -3.74 -9.63 13.04
CA ASP A 86 -4.80 -10.61 12.77
C ASP A 86 -5.66 -10.27 11.53
N ALA A 87 -5.13 -9.51 10.57
CA ALA A 87 -5.87 -9.11 9.38
C ALA A 87 -6.19 -10.32 8.49
N ASP A 88 -7.38 -10.30 7.87
CA ASP A 88 -7.73 -11.30 6.85
C ASP A 88 -6.85 -11.14 5.60
N VAL A 89 -6.48 -9.88 5.28
CA VAL A 89 -5.51 -9.55 4.22
C VAL A 89 -4.60 -8.41 4.68
N TYR A 90 -3.31 -8.63 4.57
CA TYR A 90 -2.28 -7.61 4.71
C TYR A 90 -1.69 -7.30 3.33
N VAL A 91 -1.85 -6.06 2.87
CA VAL A 91 -1.35 -5.58 1.58
C VAL A 91 -0.11 -4.74 1.81
N GLN A 92 1.02 -5.21 1.29
CA GLN A 92 2.34 -4.59 1.45
C GLN A 92 2.99 -4.34 0.10
N THR A 93 3.56 -3.15 -0.07
CA THR A 93 4.50 -2.89 -1.15
C THR A 93 5.80 -3.64 -0.88
N ALA A 94 6.39 -4.29 -1.87
CA ALA A 94 7.55 -5.13 -1.64
C ALA A 94 8.59 -5.03 -2.74
N ILE A 95 9.87 -5.10 -2.33
CA ILE A 95 10.99 -5.11 -3.27
C ILE A 95 11.78 -6.42 -3.17
N ARG A 96 12.41 -6.82 -4.27
CA ARG A 96 13.41 -7.88 -4.31
C ARG A 96 14.78 -7.28 -3.96
N ARG A 97 15.05 -7.18 -2.64
CA ARG A 97 16.32 -6.61 -2.14
C ARG A 97 17.53 -7.24 -2.81
N ASP A 98 17.54 -8.55 -2.92
CA ASP A 98 18.60 -9.34 -3.56
C ASP A 98 18.87 -8.95 -5.02
N ILE A 99 17.84 -8.54 -5.76
CA ILE A 99 17.98 -8.05 -7.14
C ILE A 99 18.41 -6.59 -7.15
N VAL A 100 17.76 -5.75 -6.32
CA VAL A 100 18.05 -4.30 -6.27
C VAL A 100 19.50 -4.04 -5.86
N GLU A 101 20.04 -4.78 -4.88
CA GLU A 101 21.42 -4.69 -4.44
C GLU A 101 22.45 -4.98 -5.56
N MET A 102 22.08 -5.76 -6.57
CA MET A 102 22.94 -6.06 -7.71
C MET A 102 22.88 -4.99 -8.81
N ILE A 103 21.96 -4.04 -8.74
CA ILE A 103 21.84 -2.97 -9.74
C ILE A 103 22.91 -1.90 -9.46
N PRO A 104 23.86 -1.63 -10.40
CA PRO A 104 24.92 -0.67 -10.17
C PRO A 104 24.41 0.78 -10.37
N ASN A 105 23.44 1.19 -9.56
CA ASN A 105 22.84 2.51 -9.59
C ASN A 105 22.48 2.94 -8.16
N GLU A 106 23.19 3.92 -7.62
CA GLU A 106 23.01 4.41 -6.25
C GLU A 106 21.56 4.83 -5.97
N MET A 107 20.92 5.56 -6.90
CA MET A 107 19.52 5.98 -6.74
C MET A 107 18.55 4.78 -6.62
N MET A 108 18.84 3.69 -7.32
CA MET A 108 18.05 2.46 -7.17
C MET A 108 18.34 1.74 -5.85
N GLN A 109 19.55 1.87 -5.34
CA GLN A 109 19.91 1.27 -4.04
C GLN A 109 19.34 2.05 -2.87
N ASP A 110 19.11 3.35 -3.00
CA ASP A 110 18.47 4.17 -1.95
C ASP A 110 17.09 3.63 -1.56
N ILE A 111 16.37 2.96 -2.47
CA ILE A 111 15.04 2.39 -2.14
C ILE A 111 15.10 1.28 -1.09
N LEU A 112 16.27 0.67 -0.86
CA LEU A 112 16.49 -0.36 0.16
C LEU A 112 16.28 0.18 1.58
N ASP A 113 16.45 1.48 1.79
CA ASP A 113 16.40 2.10 3.12
C ASP A 113 14.97 2.40 3.58
N TYR A 114 14.00 2.45 2.65
CA TYR A 114 12.64 2.89 2.95
C TYR A 114 11.52 2.04 2.36
N HIS A 115 11.85 0.85 1.82
CA HIS A 115 10.88 -0.14 1.40
C HIS A 115 11.12 -1.49 2.06
N SER A 116 10.04 -2.20 2.37
CA SER A 116 10.12 -3.59 2.81
C SER A 116 10.50 -4.51 1.66
N GLY A 117 11.44 -5.40 1.90
CA GLY A 117 11.68 -6.53 1.02
C GLY A 117 10.59 -7.60 1.14
N VAL A 118 10.54 -8.52 0.18
CA VAL A 118 9.62 -9.68 0.21
C VAL A 118 9.77 -10.47 1.51
N VAL A 119 11.00 -10.70 1.96
CA VAL A 119 11.31 -11.43 3.21
C VAL A 119 10.75 -10.68 4.42
N GLU A 120 10.98 -9.38 4.50
CA GLU A 120 10.51 -8.53 5.61
C GLU A 120 8.98 -8.45 5.64
N ALA A 121 8.33 -8.35 4.48
CA ALA A 121 6.87 -8.40 4.37
C ALA A 121 6.30 -9.73 4.88
N ALA A 122 6.92 -10.84 4.49
CA ALA A 122 6.53 -12.19 4.93
C ALA A 122 6.75 -12.39 6.44
N GLN A 123 7.89 -11.95 6.98
CA GLN A 123 8.17 -11.98 8.42
C GLN A 123 7.18 -11.12 9.21
N THR A 124 6.81 -9.96 8.68
CA THR A 124 5.78 -9.11 9.28
C THR A 124 4.43 -9.81 9.28
N ALA A 125 3.99 -10.38 8.15
CA ALA A 125 2.74 -11.13 8.04
C ALA A 125 2.67 -12.28 9.06
N ALA A 126 3.77 -13.03 9.23
CA ALA A 126 3.88 -14.10 10.23
C ALA A 126 3.81 -13.56 11.67
N ARG A 127 4.52 -12.49 11.96
CA ARG A 127 4.59 -11.88 13.30
C ARG A 127 3.26 -11.32 13.76
N VAL A 128 2.52 -10.67 12.86
CA VAL A 128 1.23 -10.04 13.18
C VAL A 128 0.04 -11.00 13.07
N GLY A 129 0.23 -12.23 12.64
CA GLY A 129 -0.83 -13.23 12.49
C GLY A 129 -1.79 -12.94 11.32
N ALA A 130 -1.35 -12.21 10.30
CA ALA A 130 -2.15 -11.99 9.10
C ALA A 130 -2.46 -13.32 8.41
N LYS A 131 -3.68 -13.49 7.90
CA LYS A 131 -4.11 -14.74 7.26
C LYS A 131 -3.62 -14.87 5.83
N ARG A 132 -3.52 -13.75 5.11
CA ARG A 132 -3.03 -13.65 3.74
C ARG A 132 -2.13 -12.43 3.58
N LEU A 133 -1.06 -12.58 2.80
CA LEU A 133 -0.15 -11.51 2.41
C LEU A 133 -0.34 -11.22 0.92
N ALA A 134 -0.71 -10.00 0.58
CA ALA A 134 -0.74 -9.53 -0.80
C ALA A 134 0.46 -8.61 -1.06
N LEU A 135 1.32 -8.98 -1.99
CA LEU A 135 2.45 -8.17 -2.43
C LEU A 135 2.03 -7.30 -3.61
N THR A 136 2.32 -6.02 -3.54
CA THR A 136 2.01 -5.04 -4.59
C THR A 136 3.17 -4.07 -4.78
N HIS A 137 3.08 -3.15 -5.75
CA HIS A 137 4.14 -2.15 -6.04
C HIS A 137 5.53 -2.80 -6.10
N MET A 138 5.64 -3.91 -6.82
CA MET A 138 6.81 -4.77 -6.82
C MET A 138 7.98 -4.15 -7.59
N VAL A 139 9.17 -4.10 -6.97
CA VAL A 139 10.39 -3.56 -7.59
C VAL A 139 11.54 -4.57 -7.52
N PRO A 140 12.20 -4.87 -8.66
CA PRO A 140 11.79 -4.52 -10.03
C PRO A 140 10.47 -5.20 -10.38
N ALA A 141 9.68 -4.58 -11.27
CA ALA A 141 8.40 -5.15 -11.68
C ALA A 141 8.60 -6.55 -12.31
N PRO A 142 8.04 -7.61 -11.71
CA PRO A 142 8.18 -8.96 -12.25
C PRO A 142 7.30 -9.18 -13.49
N THR A 143 7.69 -10.08 -14.35
CA THR A 143 6.78 -10.67 -15.33
C THR A 143 5.93 -11.77 -14.67
N ALA A 144 4.82 -12.18 -15.32
CA ALA A 144 3.96 -13.23 -14.77
C ALA A 144 4.72 -14.56 -14.53
N GLU A 145 5.72 -14.87 -15.37
CA GLU A 145 6.56 -16.06 -15.22
C GLU A 145 7.44 -16.01 -13.96
N GLN A 146 7.71 -14.82 -13.43
CA GLN A 146 8.53 -14.62 -12.23
C GLN A 146 7.70 -14.61 -10.93
N TYR A 147 6.36 -14.52 -11.00
CA TYR A 147 5.51 -14.52 -9.80
C TYR A 147 5.78 -15.70 -8.85
N PRO A 148 5.98 -16.94 -9.34
CA PRO A 148 6.30 -18.07 -8.47
C PRO A 148 7.57 -17.88 -7.63
N GLU A 149 8.57 -17.14 -8.12
CA GLU A 149 9.80 -16.86 -7.38
C GLU A 149 9.53 -15.90 -6.20
N TRP A 150 8.69 -14.89 -6.39
CA TRP A 150 8.28 -13.97 -5.32
C TRP A 150 7.48 -14.69 -4.24
N VAL A 151 6.54 -15.54 -4.66
CA VAL A 151 5.74 -16.35 -3.74
C VAL A 151 6.62 -17.34 -2.97
N ALA A 152 7.55 -18.03 -3.65
CA ALA A 152 8.45 -18.98 -3.02
C ALA A 152 9.35 -18.32 -1.97
N LEU A 153 9.92 -17.14 -2.27
CA LEU A 153 10.73 -16.38 -1.34
C LEU A 153 9.93 -15.96 -0.09
N ALA A 154 8.70 -15.49 -0.25
CA ALA A 154 7.84 -15.15 0.87
C ALA A 154 7.47 -16.41 1.70
N ALA A 155 7.19 -17.53 1.05
CA ALA A 155 6.79 -18.78 1.70
C ALA A 155 7.88 -19.40 2.60
N GLU A 156 9.14 -19.03 2.44
CA GLU A 156 10.21 -19.42 3.36
C GLU A 156 10.04 -18.81 4.76
N HIS A 157 9.29 -17.70 4.87
CA HIS A 157 9.15 -16.93 6.10
C HIS A 157 7.69 -16.77 6.57
N TYR A 158 6.71 -17.16 5.76
CA TYR A 158 5.30 -17.05 6.07
C TYR A 158 4.53 -18.27 5.57
N ALA A 159 3.79 -18.93 6.47
CA ALA A 159 3.07 -20.16 6.18
C ALA A 159 1.65 -19.93 5.59
N GLY A 160 1.17 -18.68 5.56
CA GLY A 160 -0.13 -18.32 5.01
C GLY A 160 -0.10 -18.18 3.48
N GLU A 161 -1.26 -17.84 2.92
CA GLU A 161 -1.38 -17.59 1.49
C GLU A 161 -0.67 -16.30 1.08
N VAL A 162 0.18 -16.38 0.04
CA VAL A 162 0.84 -15.22 -0.59
C VAL A 162 0.22 -14.96 -1.94
N ILE A 163 -0.25 -13.74 -2.14
CA ILE A 163 -0.95 -13.28 -3.35
C ILE A 163 -0.08 -12.24 -4.05
N ILE A 164 0.10 -12.37 -5.36
CA ILE A 164 0.68 -11.31 -6.18
C ILE A 164 -0.45 -10.36 -6.59
N GLY A 165 -0.37 -9.12 -6.13
CA GLY A 165 -1.31 -8.06 -6.45
C GLY A 165 -0.92 -7.35 -7.74
N ASP A 166 -1.30 -7.92 -8.86
CA ASP A 166 -1.21 -7.30 -10.18
C ASP A 166 -2.41 -6.37 -10.42
N ASP A 167 -2.37 -5.58 -11.48
CA ASP A 167 -3.46 -4.68 -11.84
C ASP A 167 -4.80 -5.43 -11.95
N LEU A 168 -5.82 -4.89 -11.31
CA LEU A 168 -7.18 -5.45 -11.27
C LEU A 168 -7.32 -6.80 -10.52
N THR A 169 -6.29 -7.24 -9.80
CA THR A 169 -6.41 -8.41 -8.92
C THR A 169 -7.49 -8.17 -7.86
N THR A 170 -8.45 -9.07 -7.78
CA THR A 170 -9.51 -9.02 -6.78
C THR A 170 -9.25 -10.04 -5.67
N ILE A 171 -9.26 -9.57 -4.42
CA ILE A 171 -9.12 -10.41 -3.22
C ILE A 171 -10.43 -10.36 -2.45
N THR A 172 -11.12 -11.49 -2.36
CA THR A 172 -12.33 -11.60 -1.53
C THR A 172 -11.97 -11.99 -0.10
N ILE A 173 -12.50 -11.29 0.89
CA ILE A 173 -12.25 -11.51 2.32
C ILE A 173 -13.55 -11.76 3.09
#